data_afb86b3e33fc740d62da22599d7464e7
#
_entry.id   afb86b3e33fc740d62da22599d7464e7
#
_cell.length_a   1.000
_cell.length_b   1.000
_cell.length_c   1.000
_cell.angle_alpha   90.00
_cell.angle_beta   90.00
_cell.angle_gamma   90.00
#
_symmetry.space_group_name_H-M   'P 1'
#
loop_
_entity.id
_entity.type
_entity.pdbx_description
1 polymer ?
#
loop_
_entity_poly.entity_id
_entity_poly.type
_entity_poly.pdbx_seq_one_letter_code
_entity_poly.pdbx_strand_id
1 'polypeptide(L)'
;MAANDRSKTITQGIERSPNRAMYYALGYREDDFLRPMIGIANGHSTITPCNAGLQPLADAAVEAVREAGGNPQTFGVPTISDGMSMGTEGMKYSLVSREVIADCVETTVQGQWMDGVLVIGGCDKNKPGGMIGIVRANVPAIYVYGGTILPGRLNGRDLNLVSAFEAVGALKAGRMSREEFDAIERNAIPGTGACGGMYTANTMSSSFEALGISLLGSSTMANVHEEKRHSSARSAHVLLDAVRAGRKPRDIITRSSVENAIALVMATGGSTNAVLHYLAICRAAEVEWTLDDFERIRRKVPVLCDLKPSGQYMAVDLHRAGGVPQVLKILLEAGLLNGDCLTITGRSLAEELADIPATPPPDQDVIRPIDAPLYAEGHLAILKGNLAEDGAVAKITGLKSASITGPARVFEDEQSAMDAILSDSIRPGDVMVLRYLGPKGGPGMPEMLSPSSALIGRGLGEKVGLITDGRFSGGSWGLLVGHITPEAYDGGTIALVQEGDTITIDATCRLIQLNVEDKELERRRAAWRRPEPRYRTGVLAKFAKLAAPASQGALTE
;
A
#
# COMPACT_ATOMS: atom_id res chain seq x y z
N MET A 1 3.68 -6.88 -33.60
CA MET A 1 2.40 -7.64 -33.62
C MET A 1 1.28 -6.70 -34.06
N ALA A 2 0.16 -7.19 -34.59
CA ALA A 2 -1.01 -6.33 -34.82
C ALA A 2 -1.53 -5.83 -33.46
N ALA A 3 -1.95 -4.55 -33.36
CA ALA A 3 -2.38 -3.97 -32.08
C ALA A 3 -3.61 -4.68 -31.47
N ASN A 4 -4.38 -5.43 -32.27
CA ASN A 4 -5.55 -6.23 -31.87
C ASN A 4 -5.26 -7.76 -31.84
N ASP A 5 -4.04 -8.15 -31.52
CA ASP A 5 -3.59 -9.56 -31.65
C ASP A 5 -4.36 -10.54 -30.75
N ARG A 6 -4.87 -10.08 -29.62
CA ARG A 6 -5.69 -10.88 -28.71
C ARG A 6 -7.18 -10.81 -29.09
N SER A 7 -7.72 -9.60 -29.22
CA SER A 7 -9.16 -9.38 -29.44
C SER A 7 -9.66 -9.92 -30.78
N LYS A 8 -8.78 -10.09 -31.81
CA LYS A 8 -9.14 -10.78 -33.05
C LYS A 8 -9.68 -12.19 -32.82
N THR A 9 -9.28 -12.85 -31.73
CA THR A 9 -9.78 -14.19 -31.37
C THR A 9 -11.30 -14.21 -31.19
N ILE A 10 -11.91 -13.12 -30.77
CA ILE A 10 -13.36 -12.99 -30.54
C ILE A 10 -14.05 -12.06 -31.55
N THR A 11 -13.30 -11.36 -32.40
CA THR A 11 -13.87 -10.41 -33.38
C THR A 11 -13.75 -10.84 -34.83
N GLN A 12 -12.82 -11.73 -35.17
CA GLN A 12 -12.54 -12.12 -36.57
C GLN A 12 -12.92 -13.57 -36.89
N GLY A 13 -13.26 -13.84 -38.16
CA GLY A 13 -13.74 -15.13 -38.62
C GLY A 13 -15.26 -15.23 -38.69
N ILE A 14 -15.78 -16.13 -39.53
CA ILE A 14 -17.22 -16.35 -39.72
C ILE A 14 -17.86 -16.87 -38.42
N GLU A 15 -17.19 -17.75 -37.73
CA GLU A 15 -17.61 -18.37 -36.49
C GLU A 15 -17.76 -17.35 -35.35
N ARG A 16 -17.23 -16.13 -35.50
CA ARG A 16 -17.35 -15.00 -34.53
C ARG A 16 -18.48 -14.05 -34.88
N SER A 17 -19.35 -14.38 -35.81
CA SER A 17 -20.56 -13.59 -36.10
C SER A 17 -21.45 -13.35 -34.87
N PRO A 18 -21.72 -14.34 -34.01
CA PRO A 18 -22.49 -14.08 -32.77
C PRO A 18 -21.82 -13.08 -31.85
N ASN A 19 -20.50 -13.13 -31.73
CA ASN A 19 -19.73 -12.19 -30.92
C ASN A 19 -19.87 -10.76 -31.47
N ARG A 20 -19.70 -10.56 -32.77
CA ARG A 20 -19.85 -9.26 -33.43
C ARG A 20 -21.28 -8.73 -33.33
N ALA A 21 -22.29 -9.60 -33.37
CA ALA A 21 -23.68 -9.18 -33.17
C ALA A 21 -23.89 -8.50 -31.81
N MET A 22 -23.24 -8.99 -30.76
CA MET A 22 -23.27 -8.33 -29.44
C MET A 22 -22.53 -6.98 -29.46
N TYR A 23 -21.40 -6.89 -30.14
CA TYR A 23 -20.67 -5.63 -30.29
C TYR A 23 -21.46 -4.60 -31.09
N TYR A 24 -22.16 -5.01 -32.18
CA TYR A 24 -23.04 -4.11 -32.92
C TYR A 24 -24.17 -3.54 -32.03
N ALA A 25 -24.70 -4.32 -31.11
CA ALA A 25 -25.70 -3.87 -30.15
C ALA A 25 -25.15 -2.78 -29.19
N LEU A 26 -23.83 -2.74 -28.97
CA LEU A 26 -23.12 -1.72 -28.21
C LEU A 26 -22.67 -0.51 -29.06
N GLY A 27 -23.03 -0.49 -30.35
CA GLY A 27 -22.73 0.61 -31.27
C GLY A 27 -21.39 0.49 -32.02
N TYR A 28 -20.69 -0.65 -31.90
CA TYR A 28 -19.46 -0.92 -32.67
C TYR A 28 -19.80 -1.06 -34.17
N ARG A 29 -18.81 -0.77 -35.00
CA ARG A 29 -18.86 -0.91 -36.48
C ARG A 29 -17.76 -1.81 -36.96
N GLU A 30 -17.78 -2.16 -38.24
CA GLU A 30 -16.80 -3.10 -38.84
C GLU A 30 -15.35 -2.67 -38.64
N ASP A 31 -15.05 -1.38 -38.80
CA ASP A 31 -13.71 -0.82 -38.64
C ASP A 31 -13.20 -0.91 -37.18
N ASP A 32 -14.11 -0.96 -36.22
CA ASP A 32 -13.73 -1.08 -34.81
C ASP A 32 -13.12 -2.46 -34.49
N PHE A 33 -13.48 -3.50 -35.25
CA PHE A 33 -12.89 -4.83 -35.05
C PHE A 33 -11.43 -4.96 -35.54
N LEU A 34 -10.91 -3.90 -36.17
CA LEU A 34 -9.49 -3.80 -36.53
C LEU A 34 -8.65 -3.07 -35.49
N ARG A 35 -9.31 -2.46 -34.49
CA ARG A 35 -8.68 -1.70 -33.40
C ARG A 35 -8.52 -2.55 -32.16
N PRO A 36 -7.51 -2.27 -31.30
CA PRO A 36 -7.33 -2.98 -30.04
C PRO A 36 -8.48 -2.70 -29.06
N MET A 37 -8.90 -3.72 -28.33
CA MET A 37 -9.85 -3.64 -27.22
C MET A 37 -9.09 -3.34 -25.94
N ILE A 38 -9.37 -2.17 -25.32
CA ILE A 38 -8.66 -1.66 -24.14
C ILE A 38 -9.58 -1.65 -22.94
N GLY A 39 -9.25 -2.48 -21.95
CA GLY A 39 -9.95 -2.46 -20.67
C GLY A 39 -9.62 -1.22 -19.86
N ILE A 40 -10.64 -0.60 -19.25
CA ILE A 40 -10.48 0.46 -18.25
C ILE A 40 -11.11 -0.04 -16.96
N ALA A 41 -10.26 -0.58 -16.09
CA ALA A 41 -10.66 -1.04 -14.75
C ALA A 41 -10.83 0.17 -13.84
N ASN A 42 -12.07 0.57 -13.61
CA ASN A 42 -12.41 1.79 -12.88
C ASN A 42 -12.75 1.46 -11.42
N GLY A 43 -11.92 1.95 -10.50
CA GLY A 43 -12.16 1.87 -9.05
C GLY A 43 -13.11 2.93 -8.51
N HIS A 44 -13.83 3.69 -9.35
CA HIS A 44 -14.77 4.72 -8.89
C HIS A 44 -15.81 4.15 -7.92
N SER A 45 -16.06 4.91 -6.86
CA SER A 45 -17.08 4.59 -5.87
C SER A 45 -17.45 5.86 -5.10
N THR A 46 -18.73 6.03 -4.78
CA THR A 46 -19.21 7.11 -3.90
C THR A 46 -19.10 6.77 -2.41
N ILE A 47 -18.57 5.58 -2.07
CA ILE A 47 -18.43 5.09 -0.69
C ILE A 47 -17.36 5.87 0.07
N THR A 48 -16.28 6.30 -0.60
CA THR A 48 -15.11 6.90 0.06
C THR A 48 -14.57 8.09 -0.73
N PRO A 49 -14.07 9.15 -0.06
CA PRO A 49 -13.38 10.26 -0.71
C PRO A 49 -12.22 9.81 -1.62
N CYS A 50 -11.54 8.72 -1.25
CA CYS A 50 -10.41 8.18 -2.01
C CYS A 50 -10.78 7.82 -3.46
N ASN A 51 -12.03 7.43 -3.71
CA ASN A 51 -12.48 6.90 -5.00
C ASN A 51 -13.59 7.74 -5.65
N ALA A 52 -14.22 8.65 -4.92
CA ALA A 52 -15.32 9.46 -5.44
C ALA A 52 -14.91 10.37 -6.62
N GLY A 53 -13.64 10.78 -6.67
CA GLY A 53 -13.08 11.60 -7.76
C GLY A 53 -12.51 10.82 -8.95
N LEU A 54 -12.72 9.50 -9.06
CA LEU A 54 -12.07 8.70 -10.12
C LEU A 54 -12.83 8.71 -11.44
N GLN A 55 -14.14 8.96 -11.46
CA GLN A 55 -14.92 8.93 -12.70
C GLN A 55 -14.39 9.90 -13.77
N PRO A 56 -14.09 11.18 -13.47
CA PRO A 56 -13.52 12.09 -14.47
C PRO A 56 -12.17 11.63 -15.05
N LEU A 57 -11.40 10.86 -14.28
CA LEU A 57 -10.13 10.27 -14.77
C LEU A 57 -10.39 9.11 -15.73
N ALA A 58 -11.40 8.29 -15.45
CA ALA A 58 -11.83 7.22 -16.33
C ALA A 58 -12.40 7.77 -17.64
N ASP A 59 -13.21 8.81 -17.58
CA ASP A 59 -13.79 9.48 -18.75
C ASP A 59 -12.68 10.04 -19.65
N ALA A 60 -11.68 10.72 -19.08
CA ALA A 60 -10.53 11.23 -19.82
C ALA A 60 -9.71 10.11 -20.47
N ALA A 61 -9.53 8.97 -19.77
CA ALA A 61 -8.85 7.81 -20.34
C ALA A 61 -9.65 7.19 -21.49
N VAL A 62 -10.99 7.10 -21.36
CA VAL A 62 -11.89 6.61 -22.42
C VAL A 62 -11.76 7.45 -23.69
N GLU A 63 -11.81 8.78 -23.57
CA GLU A 63 -11.65 9.69 -24.70
C GLU A 63 -10.27 9.53 -25.36
N ALA A 64 -9.20 9.53 -24.55
CA ALA A 64 -7.83 9.38 -25.05
C ALA A 64 -7.58 8.03 -25.75
N VAL A 65 -8.19 6.93 -25.27
CA VAL A 65 -8.12 5.63 -25.95
C VAL A 65 -8.76 5.70 -27.33
N ARG A 66 -9.93 6.37 -27.48
CA ARG A 66 -10.59 6.55 -28.77
C ARG A 66 -9.74 7.39 -29.72
N GLU A 67 -9.22 8.52 -29.25
CA GLU A 67 -8.32 9.40 -30.00
C GLU A 67 -7.09 8.67 -30.50
N ALA A 68 -6.51 7.79 -29.67
CA ALA A 68 -5.35 6.99 -30.02
C ALA A 68 -5.69 5.78 -30.93
N GLY A 69 -6.95 5.59 -31.32
CA GLY A 69 -7.39 4.54 -32.23
C GLY A 69 -7.64 3.18 -31.57
N GLY A 70 -7.95 3.15 -30.28
CA GLY A 70 -8.39 1.96 -29.54
C GLY A 70 -9.90 1.98 -29.25
N ASN A 71 -10.41 0.83 -28.80
CA ASN A 71 -11.79 0.66 -28.35
C ASN A 71 -11.83 0.55 -26.83
N PRO A 72 -12.24 1.59 -26.07
CA PRO A 72 -12.29 1.53 -24.62
C PRO A 72 -13.49 0.69 -24.14
N GLN A 73 -13.24 -0.19 -23.17
CA GLN A 73 -14.25 -1.00 -22.50
C GLN A 73 -14.10 -0.82 -20.98
N THR A 74 -15.02 -0.09 -20.36
CA THR A 74 -14.96 0.21 -18.93
C THR A 74 -15.65 -0.87 -18.12
N PHE A 75 -15.01 -1.30 -17.03
CA PHE A 75 -15.58 -2.19 -16.02
C PHE A 75 -15.19 -1.73 -14.61
N GLY A 76 -16.04 -2.07 -13.62
CA GLY A 76 -15.82 -1.68 -12.24
C GLY A 76 -14.97 -2.68 -11.45
N VAL A 77 -14.21 -2.17 -10.50
CA VAL A 77 -13.55 -2.97 -9.46
C VAL A 77 -14.00 -2.50 -8.07
N PRO A 78 -14.15 -3.40 -7.07
CA PRO A 78 -14.62 -3.01 -5.76
C PRO A 78 -13.64 -2.14 -5.01
N THR A 79 -14.14 -1.39 -4.02
CA THR A 79 -13.32 -0.59 -3.10
C THR A 79 -13.82 -0.74 -1.68
N ILE A 80 -12.90 -1.02 -0.76
CA ILE A 80 -13.12 -0.88 0.68
C ILE A 80 -12.33 0.33 1.15
N SER A 81 -12.97 1.20 1.93
CA SER A 81 -12.31 2.36 2.52
C SER A 81 -11.61 1.98 3.82
N ASP A 82 -10.29 1.92 3.82
CA ASP A 82 -9.52 1.61 5.02
C ASP A 82 -9.84 2.62 6.15
N GLY A 83 -9.87 3.92 5.84
CA GLY A 83 -10.16 4.96 6.83
C GLY A 83 -11.56 4.86 7.46
N MET A 84 -12.59 4.45 6.70
CA MET A 84 -13.95 4.30 7.22
C MET A 84 -14.18 2.97 7.93
N SER A 85 -13.44 1.93 7.54
CA SER A 85 -13.56 0.59 8.14
C SER A 85 -12.67 0.41 9.37
N MET A 86 -11.73 1.33 9.62
CA MET A 86 -10.77 1.26 10.73
C MET A 86 -11.46 1.09 12.08
N GLY A 87 -10.96 0.17 12.91
CA GLY A 87 -11.53 -0.13 14.23
C GLY A 87 -12.86 -0.89 14.20
N THR A 88 -13.26 -1.43 13.05
CA THR A 88 -14.50 -2.22 12.89
C THR A 88 -14.23 -3.57 12.23
N GLU A 89 -15.19 -4.49 12.31
CA GLU A 89 -15.15 -5.78 11.56
C GLU A 89 -15.02 -5.58 10.04
N GLY A 90 -15.44 -4.42 9.50
CA GLY A 90 -15.28 -4.06 8.09
C GLY A 90 -13.84 -4.02 7.63
N MET A 91 -12.89 -3.75 8.53
CA MET A 91 -11.47 -3.68 8.20
C MET A 91 -10.89 -5.01 7.73
N LYS A 92 -11.45 -6.13 8.13
CA LYS A 92 -11.07 -7.47 7.64
C LYS A 92 -11.25 -7.62 6.14
N TYR A 93 -12.24 -6.92 5.55
CA TYR A 93 -12.49 -6.93 4.12
C TYR A 93 -11.50 -6.08 3.30
N SER A 94 -10.72 -5.22 3.94
CA SER A 94 -9.74 -4.37 3.26
C SER A 94 -8.69 -5.21 2.50
N LEU A 95 -7.90 -6.04 3.18
CA LEU A 95 -6.90 -6.87 2.49
C LEU A 95 -7.53 -7.91 1.56
N VAL A 96 -8.68 -8.46 1.94
CA VAL A 96 -9.44 -9.38 1.08
C VAL A 96 -9.82 -8.71 -0.24
N SER A 97 -10.15 -7.42 -0.24
CA SER A 97 -10.46 -6.69 -1.47
C SER A 97 -9.26 -6.61 -2.43
N ARG A 98 -8.02 -6.70 -1.94
CA ARG A 98 -6.83 -6.80 -2.81
C ARG A 98 -6.91 -8.00 -3.75
N GLU A 99 -7.26 -9.16 -3.20
CA GLU A 99 -7.40 -10.39 -3.98
C GLU A 99 -8.61 -10.31 -4.94
N VAL A 100 -9.75 -9.82 -4.43
CA VAL A 100 -10.95 -9.65 -5.26
C VAL A 100 -10.71 -8.69 -6.43
N ILE A 101 -9.98 -7.60 -6.22
CA ILE A 101 -9.62 -6.64 -7.28
C ILE A 101 -8.70 -7.31 -8.30
N ALA A 102 -7.69 -8.06 -7.84
CA ALA A 102 -6.79 -8.80 -8.72
C ALA A 102 -7.56 -9.80 -9.60
N ASP A 103 -8.44 -10.58 -8.99
CA ASP A 103 -9.31 -11.53 -9.67
C ASP A 103 -10.26 -10.86 -10.66
N CYS A 104 -10.85 -9.70 -10.31
CA CYS A 104 -11.70 -8.92 -11.21
C CYS A 104 -10.95 -8.45 -12.45
N VAL A 105 -9.75 -7.88 -12.28
CA VAL A 105 -8.93 -7.39 -13.40
C VAL A 105 -8.50 -8.55 -14.30
N GLU A 106 -7.92 -9.59 -13.72
CA GLU A 106 -7.46 -10.78 -14.46
C GLU A 106 -8.61 -11.44 -15.19
N THR A 107 -9.70 -11.77 -14.51
CA THR A 107 -10.87 -12.47 -15.09
C THR A 107 -11.46 -11.69 -16.24
N THR A 108 -11.63 -10.35 -16.09
CA THR A 108 -12.22 -9.53 -17.14
C THR A 108 -11.30 -9.42 -18.35
N VAL A 109 -10.02 -9.12 -18.15
CA VAL A 109 -9.04 -8.95 -19.21
C VAL A 109 -8.85 -10.24 -19.99
N GLN A 110 -8.72 -11.37 -19.30
CA GLN A 110 -8.51 -12.66 -19.94
C GLN A 110 -9.79 -13.19 -20.60
N GLY A 111 -10.92 -13.13 -19.89
CA GLY A 111 -12.20 -13.63 -20.39
C GLY A 111 -12.73 -12.87 -21.60
N GLN A 112 -12.43 -11.56 -21.70
CA GLN A 112 -12.84 -10.71 -22.81
C GLN A 112 -11.74 -10.51 -23.88
N TRP A 113 -10.63 -11.23 -23.78
CA TRP A 113 -9.52 -11.17 -24.75
C TRP A 113 -9.02 -9.74 -25.03
N MET A 114 -8.94 -8.90 -24.00
CA MET A 114 -8.49 -7.51 -24.13
C MET A 114 -7.01 -7.45 -24.54
N ASP A 115 -6.68 -6.48 -25.39
CA ASP A 115 -5.31 -6.28 -25.90
C ASP A 115 -4.43 -5.48 -24.92
N GLY A 116 -5.06 -4.70 -24.05
CA GLY A 116 -4.39 -3.93 -23.00
C GLY A 116 -5.36 -3.52 -21.91
N VAL A 117 -4.82 -3.06 -20.78
CA VAL A 117 -5.64 -2.59 -19.64
C VAL A 117 -5.02 -1.37 -18.95
N LEU A 118 -5.87 -0.37 -18.66
CA LEU A 118 -5.57 0.74 -17.78
C LEU A 118 -6.36 0.55 -16.48
N VAL A 119 -5.66 0.53 -15.34
CA VAL A 119 -6.28 0.37 -14.03
C VAL A 119 -6.23 1.69 -13.27
N ILE A 120 -7.39 2.18 -12.82
CA ILE A 120 -7.51 3.40 -12.04
C ILE A 120 -7.92 3.05 -10.62
N GLY A 121 -7.14 3.49 -9.62
CA GLY A 121 -7.45 3.21 -8.23
C GLY A 121 -7.10 4.33 -7.26
N GLY A 122 -7.93 4.48 -6.23
CA GLY A 122 -7.81 5.52 -5.20
C GLY A 122 -7.36 4.99 -3.85
N CYS A 123 -8.17 4.17 -3.18
CA CYS A 123 -7.93 3.67 -1.84
C CYS A 123 -6.83 2.60 -1.77
N ASP A 124 -6.37 2.28 -0.56
CA ASP A 124 -5.16 1.51 -0.26
C ASP A 124 -5.01 0.20 -1.05
N LYS A 125 -6.04 -0.63 -1.08
CA LYS A 125 -5.95 -1.97 -1.70
C LYS A 125 -6.22 -1.98 -3.20
N ASN A 126 -6.74 -0.86 -3.76
CA ASN A 126 -6.83 -0.72 -5.23
C ASN A 126 -5.47 -0.81 -5.92
N LYS A 127 -4.38 -0.29 -5.24
CA LYS A 127 -3.04 -0.28 -5.84
C LYS A 127 -2.48 -1.70 -5.96
N PRO A 128 -2.21 -2.42 -4.84
CA PRO A 128 -1.63 -3.75 -4.95
C PRO A 128 -2.58 -4.74 -5.64
N GLY A 129 -3.90 -4.65 -5.43
CA GLY A 129 -4.87 -5.51 -6.12
C GLY A 129 -4.87 -5.30 -7.62
N GLY A 130 -4.92 -4.04 -8.07
CA GLY A 130 -4.82 -3.70 -9.48
C GLY A 130 -3.49 -4.12 -10.10
N MET A 131 -2.37 -3.93 -9.38
CA MET A 131 -1.04 -4.34 -9.85
C MET A 131 -0.92 -5.86 -9.97
N ILE A 132 -1.39 -6.63 -8.99
CA ILE A 132 -1.40 -8.11 -9.06
C ILE A 132 -2.24 -8.56 -10.26
N GLY A 133 -3.43 -7.98 -10.47
CA GLY A 133 -4.28 -8.30 -11.62
C GLY A 133 -3.62 -7.98 -12.96
N ILE A 134 -2.93 -6.82 -13.08
CA ILE A 134 -2.12 -6.45 -14.26
C ILE A 134 -1.05 -7.51 -14.53
N VAL A 135 -0.32 -7.90 -13.51
CA VAL A 135 0.81 -8.84 -13.62
C VAL A 135 0.34 -10.25 -14.00
N ARG A 136 -0.77 -10.72 -13.39
CA ARG A 136 -1.37 -12.02 -13.71
C ARG A 136 -1.91 -12.06 -15.14
N ALA A 137 -2.63 -11.01 -15.55
CA ALA A 137 -3.14 -10.89 -16.92
C ALA A 137 -2.01 -10.83 -17.95
N ASN A 138 -0.90 -10.19 -17.61
CA ASN A 138 0.31 -10.02 -18.42
C ASN A 138 0.03 -9.59 -19.88
N VAL A 139 -0.90 -8.68 -20.06
CA VAL A 139 -1.12 -7.90 -21.28
C VAL A 139 -0.53 -6.50 -21.08
N PRO A 140 -0.22 -5.74 -22.15
CA PRO A 140 0.20 -4.34 -22.01
C PRO A 140 -0.71 -3.59 -21.04
N ALA A 141 -0.12 -2.95 -20.04
CA ALA A 141 -0.90 -2.36 -18.96
C ALA A 141 -0.23 -1.15 -18.33
N ILE A 142 -1.03 -0.22 -17.83
CA ILE A 142 -0.58 0.95 -17.06
C ILE A 142 -1.46 1.15 -15.83
N TYR A 143 -0.84 1.59 -14.73
CA TYR A 143 -1.57 1.93 -13.52
C TYR A 143 -1.70 3.44 -13.38
N VAL A 144 -2.92 3.93 -13.14
CA VAL A 144 -3.26 5.33 -12.89
C VAL A 144 -3.71 5.49 -11.44
N TYR A 145 -2.95 6.22 -10.66
CA TYR A 145 -3.36 6.62 -9.33
C TYR A 145 -4.40 7.73 -9.38
N GLY A 146 -5.42 7.64 -8.54
CA GLY A 146 -6.48 8.64 -8.45
C GLY A 146 -6.07 10.02 -7.93
N GLY A 147 -4.89 10.11 -7.33
CA GLY A 147 -4.38 11.35 -6.74
C GLY A 147 -4.59 11.45 -5.23
N THR A 148 -3.73 12.26 -4.58
CA THR A 148 -3.80 12.53 -3.15
C THR A 148 -4.90 13.54 -2.83
N ILE A 149 -5.39 13.53 -1.58
CA ILE A 149 -6.30 14.57 -1.09
C ILE A 149 -5.52 15.83 -0.69
N LEU A 150 -6.14 16.98 -0.81
CA LEU A 150 -5.60 18.23 -0.25
C LEU A 150 -5.65 18.17 1.29
N PRO A 151 -4.73 18.84 2.01
CA PRO A 151 -4.81 18.95 3.46
C PRO A 151 -6.03 19.74 3.89
N GLY A 152 -6.67 19.32 4.99
CA GLY A 152 -7.60 20.15 5.71
C GLY A 152 -6.88 21.27 6.46
N ARG A 153 -7.60 22.31 6.92
CA ARG A 153 -7.00 23.42 7.65
C ARG A 153 -7.84 23.83 8.85
N LEU A 154 -7.16 24.02 9.97
CA LEU A 154 -7.77 24.59 11.17
C LEU A 154 -6.74 25.45 11.92
N ASN A 155 -7.06 26.71 12.19
CA ASN A 155 -6.20 27.65 12.94
C ASN A 155 -4.75 27.73 12.40
N GLY A 156 -4.59 27.74 11.07
CA GLY A 156 -3.28 27.79 10.42
C GLY A 156 -2.51 26.47 10.39
N ARG A 157 -3.07 25.38 10.90
CA ARG A 157 -2.48 24.04 10.88
C ARG A 157 -3.08 23.20 9.77
N ASP A 158 -2.25 22.44 9.07
CA ASP A 158 -2.70 21.44 8.11
C ASP A 158 -3.18 20.18 8.86
N LEU A 159 -4.35 19.69 8.44
CA LEU A 159 -5.01 18.51 8.97
C LEU A 159 -5.06 17.39 7.93
N ASN A 160 -5.22 16.18 8.42
CA ASN A 160 -5.50 14.99 7.62
C ASN A 160 -6.32 13.98 8.44
N LEU A 161 -6.62 12.82 7.86
CA LEU A 161 -7.40 11.76 8.53
C LEU A 161 -6.77 11.33 9.87
N VAL A 162 -5.44 11.23 9.97
CA VAL A 162 -4.75 10.83 11.21
C VAL A 162 -4.99 11.85 12.31
N SER A 163 -5.09 13.15 11.98
CA SER A 163 -5.42 14.20 12.96
C SER A 163 -6.76 13.94 13.67
N ALA A 164 -7.76 13.39 12.95
CA ALA A 164 -9.04 13.02 13.56
C ALA A 164 -8.91 11.79 14.49
N PHE A 165 -8.08 10.79 14.11
CA PHE A 165 -7.82 9.64 14.98
C PHE A 165 -7.07 10.03 16.27
N GLU A 166 -6.07 10.88 16.18
CA GLU A 166 -5.32 11.40 17.32
C GLU A 166 -6.21 12.25 18.26
N ALA A 167 -7.13 13.02 17.68
CA ALA A 167 -8.07 13.85 18.42
C ALA A 167 -8.98 13.04 19.35
N VAL A 168 -9.34 11.79 18.98
CA VAL A 168 -10.13 10.89 19.86
C VAL A 168 -9.38 10.63 21.17
N GLY A 169 -8.09 10.28 21.09
CA GLY A 169 -7.26 10.06 22.27
C GLY A 169 -7.06 11.31 23.10
N ALA A 170 -6.84 12.47 22.46
CA ALA A 170 -6.65 13.75 23.10
C ALA A 170 -7.90 14.24 23.86
N LEU A 171 -9.08 14.11 23.23
CA LEU A 171 -10.36 14.45 23.86
C LEU A 171 -10.62 13.58 25.09
N LYS A 172 -10.45 12.25 24.97
CA LYS A 172 -10.65 11.32 26.09
C LYS A 172 -9.64 11.51 27.23
N ALA A 173 -8.45 12.00 26.92
CA ALA A 173 -7.44 12.36 27.91
C ALA A 173 -7.65 13.75 28.53
N GLY A 174 -8.73 14.47 28.19
CA GLY A 174 -9.01 15.83 28.68
C GLY A 174 -8.02 16.89 28.20
N ARG A 175 -7.28 16.63 27.11
CA ARG A 175 -6.26 17.54 26.55
C ARG A 175 -6.77 18.35 25.35
N MET A 176 -8.03 18.15 24.96
CA MET A 176 -8.71 18.83 23.87
C MET A 176 -10.14 19.15 24.27
N SER A 177 -10.66 20.31 23.88
CA SER A 177 -12.06 20.65 24.09
C SER A 177 -12.96 19.92 23.08
N ARG A 178 -14.25 19.82 23.38
CA ARG A 178 -15.24 19.24 22.46
C ARG A 178 -15.35 20.08 21.19
N GLU A 179 -15.30 21.41 21.31
CA GLU A 179 -15.40 22.34 20.19
C GLU A 179 -14.22 22.17 19.21
N GLU A 180 -12.99 22.00 19.75
CA GLU A 180 -11.80 21.76 18.93
C GLU A 180 -11.87 20.41 18.23
N PHE A 181 -12.32 19.37 18.95
CA PHE A 181 -12.55 18.02 18.36
C PHE A 181 -13.52 18.08 17.18
N ASP A 182 -14.70 18.69 17.38
CA ASP A 182 -15.72 18.83 16.34
C ASP A 182 -15.22 19.67 15.15
N ALA A 183 -14.36 20.65 15.39
CA ALA A 183 -13.73 21.44 14.33
C ALA A 183 -12.72 20.61 13.52
N ILE A 184 -11.90 19.78 14.17
CA ILE A 184 -10.96 18.85 13.48
C ILE A 184 -11.75 17.87 12.61
N GLU A 185 -12.79 17.24 13.16
CA GLU A 185 -13.63 16.27 12.44
C GLU A 185 -14.18 16.85 11.14
N ARG A 186 -14.69 18.08 11.15
CA ARG A 186 -15.31 18.74 9.99
C ARG A 186 -14.31 19.24 8.96
N ASN A 187 -13.07 19.51 9.35
CA ASN A 187 -12.08 20.17 8.50
C ASN A 187 -10.92 19.27 8.08
N ALA A 188 -10.82 18.03 8.59
CA ALA A 188 -9.67 17.16 8.33
C ALA A 188 -9.58 16.68 6.88
N ILE A 189 -10.71 16.53 6.18
CA ILE A 189 -10.80 15.94 4.83
C ILE A 189 -11.63 16.84 3.90
N PRO A 190 -10.98 17.74 3.12
CA PRO A 190 -11.68 18.71 2.28
C PRO A 190 -11.87 18.21 0.83
N GLY A 191 -12.75 17.24 0.57
CA GLY A 191 -13.07 16.82 -0.78
C GLY A 191 -12.56 15.42 -1.15
N THR A 192 -12.22 15.21 -2.44
CA THR A 192 -11.85 13.90 -2.98
C THR A 192 -10.33 13.73 -3.09
N GLY A 193 -9.89 12.47 -3.04
CA GLY A 193 -8.51 12.04 -3.13
C GLY A 193 -8.16 11.02 -2.05
N ALA A 194 -7.09 10.27 -2.25
CA ALA A 194 -6.58 9.35 -1.24
C ALA A 194 -5.75 10.10 -0.19
N CYS A 195 -5.41 9.44 0.90
CA CYS A 195 -4.74 10.02 2.08
C CYS A 195 -3.63 11.02 1.74
N GLY A 196 -3.55 12.15 2.51
CA GLY A 196 -2.61 13.24 2.22
C GLY A 196 -1.16 12.96 2.62
N GLY A 197 -0.89 12.06 3.58
CA GLY A 197 0.48 11.69 3.97
C GLY A 197 1.06 10.54 3.14
N MET A 198 2.32 10.18 3.38
CA MET A 198 2.98 9.02 2.77
C MET A 198 2.52 7.71 3.45
N TYR A 199 1.19 7.54 3.49
CA TYR A 199 0.51 6.35 3.97
C TYR A 199 0.47 5.30 2.85
N THR A 200 -0.23 4.18 3.04
CA THR A 200 -0.16 3.05 2.09
C THR A 200 -0.52 3.45 0.66
N ALA A 201 -1.57 4.28 0.48
CA ALA A 201 -2.00 4.71 -0.84
C ALA A 201 -0.91 5.46 -1.63
N ASN A 202 -0.31 6.50 -1.03
CA ASN A 202 0.75 7.28 -1.66
C ASN A 202 2.05 6.48 -1.78
N THR A 203 2.38 5.63 -0.79
CA THR A 203 3.56 4.75 -0.85
C THR A 203 3.51 3.83 -2.07
N MET A 204 2.39 3.11 -2.26
CA MET A 204 2.28 2.16 -3.36
C MET A 204 2.24 2.87 -4.72
N SER A 205 1.48 3.98 -4.85
CA SER A 205 1.43 4.71 -6.11
C SER A 205 2.76 5.35 -6.50
N SER A 206 3.48 5.92 -5.55
CA SER A 206 4.82 6.48 -5.78
C SER A 206 5.81 5.39 -6.20
N SER A 207 5.77 4.23 -5.53
CA SER A 207 6.65 3.12 -5.88
C SER A 207 6.36 2.52 -7.26
N PHE A 208 5.14 2.66 -7.80
CA PHE A 208 4.81 2.22 -9.15
C PHE A 208 5.43 3.10 -10.26
N GLU A 209 5.76 4.37 -9.95
CA GLU A 209 6.59 5.19 -10.83
C GLU A 209 8.00 4.62 -10.93
N ALA A 210 8.62 4.31 -9.80
CA ALA A 210 9.95 3.71 -9.74
C ALA A 210 10.00 2.28 -10.34
N LEU A 211 8.87 1.55 -10.22
CA LEU A 211 8.69 0.23 -10.83
C LEU A 211 8.56 0.30 -12.36
N GLY A 212 8.20 1.46 -12.91
CA GLY A 212 8.04 1.71 -14.34
C GLY A 212 6.65 1.40 -14.92
N ILE A 213 5.62 1.14 -14.09
CA ILE A 213 4.25 0.81 -14.54
C ILE A 213 3.28 2.01 -14.47
N SER A 214 3.71 3.12 -13.90
CA SER A 214 3.01 4.41 -13.88
C SER A 214 3.88 5.50 -14.48
N LEU A 215 3.26 6.56 -15.01
CA LEU A 215 4.00 7.71 -15.53
C LEU A 215 4.70 8.47 -14.40
N LEU A 216 5.93 8.90 -14.64
CA LEU A 216 6.68 9.74 -13.70
C LEU A 216 5.93 11.05 -13.39
N GLY A 217 5.97 11.45 -12.12
CA GLY A 217 5.34 12.66 -11.60
C GLY A 217 3.83 12.54 -11.40
N SER A 218 3.22 11.37 -11.65
CA SER A 218 1.76 11.21 -11.60
C SER A 218 1.20 10.90 -10.21
N SER A 219 2.00 10.37 -9.30
CA SER A 219 1.51 9.84 -8.02
C SER A 219 1.34 10.88 -6.90
N THR A 220 1.95 12.05 -7.03
CA THR A 220 1.87 13.10 -6.01
C THR A 220 0.88 14.22 -6.35
N MET A 221 0.28 14.20 -7.55
CA MET A 221 -0.78 15.12 -7.98
C MET A 221 -2.01 14.98 -7.09
N ALA A 222 -2.65 16.11 -6.75
CA ALA A 222 -3.93 16.09 -6.06
C ALA A 222 -5.06 15.64 -7.00
N ASN A 223 -6.02 14.85 -6.48
CA ASN A 223 -7.15 14.34 -7.27
C ASN A 223 -7.96 15.45 -7.96
N VAL A 224 -8.15 16.57 -7.27
CA VAL A 224 -8.97 17.69 -7.73
C VAL A 224 -8.28 18.60 -8.74
N HIS A 225 -6.99 18.42 -9.01
CA HIS A 225 -6.26 19.25 -9.96
C HIS A 225 -6.42 18.72 -11.38
N GLU A 226 -6.57 19.66 -12.36
CA GLU A 226 -6.75 19.36 -13.77
C GLU A 226 -5.57 18.56 -14.36
N GLU A 227 -4.35 18.80 -13.87
CA GLU A 227 -3.15 18.04 -14.27
C GLU A 227 -3.33 16.53 -14.05
N LYS A 228 -4.12 16.12 -13.04
CA LYS A 228 -4.39 14.70 -12.77
C LYS A 228 -5.24 14.07 -13.85
N ARG A 229 -6.24 14.81 -14.36
CA ARG A 229 -7.06 14.39 -15.49
C ARG A 229 -6.22 14.26 -16.76
N HIS A 230 -5.38 15.26 -17.05
CA HIS A 230 -4.43 15.21 -18.17
C HIS A 230 -3.46 14.05 -18.05
N SER A 231 -2.97 13.73 -16.85
CA SER A 231 -2.11 12.58 -16.59
C SER A 231 -2.81 11.25 -16.92
N SER A 232 -4.12 11.13 -16.61
CA SER A 232 -4.90 9.94 -16.97
C SER A 232 -5.03 9.77 -18.49
N ALA A 233 -5.36 10.84 -19.22
CA ALA A 233 -5.40 10.82 -20.67
C ALA A 233 -4.04 10.45 -21.29
N ARG A 234 -2.95 11.05 -20.81
CA ARG A 234 -1.59 10.74 -21.27
C ARG A 234 -1.23 9.27 -21.01
N SER A 235 -1.67 8.71 -19.88
CA SER A 235 -1.48 7.29 -19.55
C SER A 235 -2.16 6.38 -20.58
N ALA A 236 -3.34 6.76 -21.08
CA ALA A 236 -4.04 6.01 -22.11
C ALA A 236 -3.28 6.02 -23.46
N HIS A 237 -2.72 7.15 -23.87
CA HIS A 237 -1.86 7.22 -25.08
C HIS A 237 -0.63 6.31 -24.94
N VAL A 238 0.08 6.38 -23.80
CA VAL A 238 1.26 5.53 -23.54
C VAL A 238 0.87 4.04 -23.53
N LEU A 239 -0.30 3.70 -22.99
CA LEU A 239 -0.78 2.32 -23.06
C LEU A 239 -0.98 1.83 -24.50
N LEU A 240 -1.57 2.65 -25.37
CA LEU A 240 -1.74 2.27 -26.78
C LEU A 240 -0.40 2.07 -27.50
N ASP A 241 0.61 2.86 -27.16
CA ASP A 241 1.97 2.67 -27.68
C ASP A 241 2.61 1.37 -27.13
N ALA A 242 2.36 1.05 -25.85
CA ALA A 242 2.80 -0.21 -25.26
C ALA A 242 2.11 -1.42 -25.93
N VAL A 243 0.81 -1.31 -26.25
CA VAL A 243 0.06 -2.36 -26.99
C VAL A 243 0.66 -2.58 -28.38
N ARG A 244 0.93 -1.51 -29.13
CA ARG A 244 1.58 -1.60 -30.46
C ARG A 244 2.98 -2.22 -30.39
N ALA A 245 3.72 -1.92 -29.32
CA ALA A 245 5.06 -2.45 -29.08
C ALA A 245 5.06 -3.86 -28.47
N GLY A 246 3.91 -4.36 -28.01
CA GLY A 246 3.79 -5.65 -27.31
C GLY A 246 4.45 -5.67 -25.93
N ARG A 247 4.62 -4.52 -25.28
CA ARG A 247 5.32 -4.35 -23.99
C ARG A 247 4.42 -4.75 -22.83
N LYS A 248 4.82 -5.75 -22.07
CA LYS A 248 4.02 -6.37 -21.02
C LYS A 248 4.55 -6.05 -19.61
N PRO A 249 3.73 -6.16 -18.57
CA PRO A 249 4.14 -5.91 -17.20
C PRO A 249 5.35 -6.75 -16.75
N ARG A 250 5.42 -8.03 -17.10
CA ARG A 250 6.55 -8.90 -16.70
C ARG A 250 7.86 -8.58 -17.44
N ASP A 251 7.83 -7.79 -18.52
CA ASP A 251 9.04 -7.25 -19.17
C ASP A 251 9.63 -6.08 -18.36
N ILE A 252 8.80 -5.40 -17.57
CA ILE A 252 9.11 -4.20 -16.80
C ILE A 252 9.39 -4.55 -15.33
N ILE A 253 8.53 -5.40 -14.74
CA ILE A 253 8.63 -5.81 -13.34
C ILE A 253 9.68 -6.92 -13.22
N THR A 254 10.90 -6.50 -12.98
CA THR A 254 12.08 -7.34 -12.78
C THR A 254 12.62 -7.16 -11.36
N ARG A 255 13.57 -7.98 -10.94
CA ARG A 255 14.24 -7.80 -9.65
C ARG A 255 14.82 -6.39 -9.51
N SER A 256 15.46 -5.86 -10.53
CA SER A 256 16.05 -4.52 -10.52
C SER A 256 15.02 -3.40 -10.40
N SER A 257 13.88 -3.49 -11.09
CA SER A 257 12.83 -2.48 -10.97
C SER A 257 12.10 -2.56 -9.61
N VAL A 258 11.99 -3.74 -9.02
CA VAL A 258 11.51 -3.91 -7.64
C VAL A 258 12.50 -3.29 -6.65
N GLU A 259 13.82 -3.46 -6.84
CA GLU A 259 14.83 -2.77 -6.03
C GLU A 259 14.66 -1.24 -6.07
N ASN A 260 14.44 -0.67 -7.26
CA ASN A 260 14.15 0.76 -7.42
C ASN A 260 12.90 1.19 -6.64
N ALA A 261 11.82 0.41 -6.75
CA ALA A 261 10.58 0.70 -6.06
C ALA A 261 10.75 0.68 -4.53
N ILE A 262 11.46 -0.31 -3.99
CA ILE A 262 11.73 -0.41 -2.55
C ILE A 262 12.72 0.68 -2.09
N ALA A 263 13.72 1.05 -2.90
CA ALA A 263 14.59 2.16 -2.61
C ALA A 263 13.80 3.47 -2.46
N LEU A 264 12.84 3.74 -3.35
CA LEU A 264 11.95 4.89 -3.22
C LEU A 264 11.09 4.82 -1.94
N VAL A 265 10.53 3.64 -1.61
CA VAL A 265 9.77 3.46 -0.35
C VAL A 265 10.63 3.82 0.85
N MET A 266 11.90 3.36 0.88
CA MET A 266 12.83 3.70 1.98
C MET A 266 13.13 5.19 2.03
N ALA A 267 13.41 5.83 0.89
CA ALA A 267 13.76 7.25 0.84
C ALA A 267 12.60 8.18 1.22
N THR A 268 11.36 7.78 0.99
CA THR A 268 10.17 8.59 1.26
C THR A 268 9.52 8.34 2.63
N GLY A 269 10.02 7.40 3.43
CA GLY A 269 9.41 7.07 4.72
C GLY A 269 8.05 6.38 4.62
N GLY A 270 7.87 5.50 3.63
CA GLY A 270 6.60 4.88 3.26
C GLY A 270 5.99 3.92 4.30
N SER A 271 4.88 3.30 3.95
CA SER A 271 4.12 2.39 4.80
C SER A 271 4.75 1.00 4.92
N THR A 272 4.65 0.38 6.11
CA THR A 272 5.00 -1.04 6.35
C THR A 272 4.23 -2.00 5.43
N ASN A 273 3.04 -1.62 4.99
CA ASN A 273 2.22 -2.41 4.06
C ASN A 273 2.92 -2.66 2.71
N ALA A 274 3.87 -1.80 2.32
CA ALA A 274 4.67 -2.01 1.10
C ALA A 274 5.40 -3.36 1.15
N VAL A 275 5.88 -3.79 2.32
CA VAL A 275 6.54 -5.10 2.47
C VAL A 275 5.59 -6.22 2.06
N LEU A 276 4.39 -6.27 2.66
CA LEU A 276 3.38 -7.28 2.36
C LEU A 276 2.97 -7.26 0.88
N HIS A 277 2.78 -6.06 0.33
CA HIS A 277 2.28 -5.91 -1.03
C HIS A 277 3.33 -6.21 -2.10
N TYR A 278 4.60 -5.86 -1.87
CA TYR A 278 5.67 -6.21 -2.80
C TYR A 278 6.01 -7.70 -2.79
N LEU A 279 5.93 -8.38 -1.63
CA LEU A 279 6.01 -9.85 -1.60
C LEU A 279 4.93 -10.48 -2.49
N ALA A 280 3.69 -9.96 -2.43
CA ALA A 280 2.59 -10.42 -3.25
C ALA A 280 2.78 -10.10 -4.75
N ILE A 281 3.17 -8.87 -5.09
CA ILE A 281 3.42 -8.45 -6.48
C ILE A 281 4.57 -9.24 -7.10
N CYS A 282 5.67 -9.43 -6.37
CA CYS A 282 6.82 -10.19 -6.84
C CYS A 282 6.45 -11.65 -7.11
N ARG A 283 5.66 -12.28 -6.22
CA ARG A 283 5.17 -13.65 -6.44
C ARG A 283 4.32 -13.74 -7.71
N ALA A 284 3.36 -12.83 -7.91
CA ALA A 284 2.55 -12.77 -9.13
C ALA A 284 3.40 -12.49 -10.39
N ALA A 285 4.52 -11.76 -10.26
CA ALA A 285 5.45 -11.46 -11.35
C ALA A 285 6.48 -12.58 -11.59
N GLU A 286 6.50 -13.64 -10.77
CA GLU A 286 7.51 -14.69 -10.79
C GLU A 286 8.94 -14.15 -10.52
N VAL A 287 9.04 -13.08 -9.70
CA VAL A 287 10.29 -12.47 -9.24
C VAL A 287 10.62 -12.99 -7.85
N GLU A 288 11.78 -13.63 -7.69
CA GLU A 288 12.26 -14.05 -6.37
C GLU A 288 12.54 -12.83 -5.48
N TRP A 289 11.82 -12.76 -4.35
CA TRP A 289 11.91 -11.66 -3.40
C TRP A 289 11.60 -12.13 -1.98
N THR A 290 12.40 -11.68 -1.01
CA THR A 290 12.28 -12.08 0.39
C THR A 290 12.30 -10.88 1.34
N LEU A 291 12.00 -11.11 2.61
CA LEU A 291 12.13 -10.09 3.66
C LEU A 291 13.57 -9.57 3.79
N ASP A 292 14.57 -10.42 3.58
CA ASP A 292 15.98 -10.01 3.69
C ASP A 292 16.40 -9.04 2.57
N ASP A 293 15.70 -9.02 1.41
CA ASP A 293 15.93 -8.03 0.36
C ASP A 293 15.52 -6.62 0.81
N PHE A 294 14.43 -6.48 1.55
CA PHE A 294 14.03 -5.20 2.14
C PHE A 294 15.11 -4.68 3.10
N GLU A 295 15.62 -5.54 3.96
CA GLU A 295 16.69 -5.17 4.90
C GLU A 295 17.99 -4.78 4.19
N ARG A 296 18.35 -5.48 3.12
CA ARG A 296 19.53 -5.18 2.29
C ARG A 296 19.43 -3.77 1.67
N ILE A 297 18.26 -3.39 1.18
CA ILE A 297 18.03 -2.05 0.60
C ILE A 297 17.97 -1.01 1.71
N ARG A 298 17.28 -1.29 2.84
CA ARG A 298 17.18 -0.40 3.99
C ARG A 298 18.53 0.15 4.44
N ARG A 299 19.53 -0.72 4.53
CA ARG A 299 20.88 -0.35 4.98
C ARG A 299 21.64 0.57 4.05
N LYS A 300 21.20 0.67 2.80
CA LYS A 300 21.89 1.44 1.75
C LYS A 300 21.22 2.75 1.44
N VAL A 301 19.89 2.77 1.56
CA VAL A 301 19.07 3.90 1.10
C VAL A 301 18.66 4.75 2.31
N PRO A 302 19.08 6.02 2.37
CA PRO A 302 18.71 6.95 3.43
C PRO A 302 17.24 7.39 3.30
N VAL A 303 16.66 7.90 4.40
CA VAL A 303 15.39 8.62 4.36
C VAL A 303 15.66 10.08 3.97
N LEU A 304 15.11 10.50 2.84
CA LEU A 304 15.30 11.84 2.28
C LEU A 304 14.10 12.76 2.49
N CYS A 305 12.87 12.21 2.57
CA CYS A 305 11.66 13.01 2.57
C CYS A 305 11.07 13.16 3.98
N ASP A 306 10.80 14.41 4.38
CA ASP A 306 10.19 14.74 5.68
C ASP A 306 8.66 14.69 5.61
N LEU A 307 8.11 13.49 5.37
CA LEU A 307 6.70 13.29 5.10
C LEU A 307 5.96 12.66 6.30
N LYS A 308 4.69 13.06 6.48
CA LYS A 308 3.79 12.39 7.43
C LYS A 308 3.65 10.90 7.10
N PRO A 309 3.58 10.00 8.12
CA PRO A 309 3.26 10.29 9.54
C PRO A 309 4.47 10.64 10.41
N SER A 310 5.71 10.32 10.01
CA SER A 310 6.90 10.53 10.84
C SER A 310 7.49 11.93 10.70
N GLY A 311 7.18 12.64 9.62
CA GLY A 311 7.63 13.98 9.30
C GLY A 311 6.52 15.02 9.32
N GLN A 312 6.77 16.17 8.69
CA GLN A 312 5.92 17.36 8.78
C GLN A 312 5.00 17.54 7.57
N TYR A 313 5.46 17.17 6.37
CA TYR A 313 4.84 17.54 5.10
C TYR A 313 3.89 16.47 4.55
N MET A 314 3.02 16.88 3.61
CA MET A 314 2.06 16.04 2.91
C MET A 314 2.55 15.67 1.50
N ALA A 315 1.87 14.76 0.83
CA ALA A 315 2.19 14.35 -0.54
C ALA A 315 2.10 15.51 -1.56
N VAL A 316 1.20 16.46 -1.33
CA VAL A 316 1.10 17.68 -2.18
C VAL A 316 2.29 18.62 -2.00
N ASP A 317 2.94 18.61 -0.84
CA ASP A 317 4.16 19.38 -0.61
C ASP A 317 5.34 18.70 -1.32
N LEU A 318 5.40 17.36 -1.28
CA LEU A 318 6.35 16.59 -2.09
C LEU A 318 6.18 16.91 -3.58
N HIS A 319 4.93 16.99 -4.08
CA HIS A 319 4.66 17.37 -5.47
C HIS A 319 5.27 18.73 -5.84
N ARG A 320 5.06 19.73 -5.00
CA ARG A 320 5.63 21.09 -5.18
C ARG A 320 7.16 21.11 -5.10
N ALA A 321 7.74 20.21 -4.33
CA ALA A 321 9.19 20.06 -4.20
C ALA A 321 9.86 19.27 -5.35
N GLY A 322 9.12 18.94 -6.42
CA GLY A 322 9.61 18.17 -7.57
C GLY A 322 9.10 16.74 -7.65
N GLY A 323 8.33 16.28 -6.65
CA GLY A 323 7.64 15.00 -6.65
C GLY A 323 8.57 13.79 -6.60
N VAL A 324 8.01 12.64 -6.95
CA VAL A 324 8.74 11.37 -7.04
C VAL A 324 9.92 11.45 -8.03
N PRO A 325 9.81 12.09 -9.21
CA PRO A 325 10.93 12.21 -10.13
C PRO A 325 12.18 12.85 -9.52
N GLN A 326 12.01 13.86 -8.66
CA GLN A 326 13.13 14.52 -7.97
C GLN A 326 13.84 13.55 -7.01
N VAL A 327 13.08 12.77 -6.25
CA VAL A 327 13.65 11.77 -5.32
C VAL A 327 14.39 10.68 -6.10
N LEU A 328 13.78 10.17 -7.18
CA LEU A 328 14.39 9.15 -8.04
C LEU A 328 15.69 9.67 -8.68
N LYS A 329 15.71 10.94 -9.14
CA LYS A 329 16.92 11.53 -9.71
C LYS A 329 18.07 11.58 -8.71
N ILE A 330 17.80 12.03 -7.48
CA ILE A 330 18.80 12.07 -6.39
C ILE A 330 19.35 10.66 -6.11
N LEU A 331 18.47 9.67 -5.99
CA LEU A 331 18.87 8.28 -5.74
C LEU A 331 19.66 7.68 -6.91
N LEU A 332 19.29 8.01 -8.15
CA LEU A 332 19.99 7.55 -9.36
C LEU A 332 21.43 8.10 -9.42
N GLU A 333 21.59 9.40 -9.20
CA GLU A 333 22.92 10.06 -9.18
C GLU A 333 23.81 9.54 -8.03
N ALA A 334 23.19 9.09 -6.93
CA ALA A 334 23.89 8.47 -5.82
C ALA A 334 24.23 6.97 -6.07
N GLY A 335 23.89 6.41 -7.23
CA GLY A 335 24.11 4.99 -7.54
C GLY A 335 23.26 4.01 -6.72
N LEU A 336 22.11 4.48 -6.21
CA LEU A 336 21.19 3.70 -5.40
C LEU A 336 20.01 3.13 -6.20
N LEU A 337 19.94 3.40 -7.51
CA LEU A 337 18.93 2.89 -8.43
C LEU A 337 19.56 2.23 -9.66
N ASN A 338 18.83 1.32 -10.26
CA ASN A 338 19.15 0.67 -11.52
C ASN A 338 18.53 1.49 -12.68
N GLY A 339 19.29 2.38 -13.29
CA GLY A 339 18.82 3.30 -14.32
C GLY A 339 18.35 2.65 -15.62
N ASP A 340 18.87 1.46 -15.94
CA ASP A 340 18.57 0.74 -17.19
C ASP A 340 17.21 0.02 -17.17
N CYS A 341 16.47 0.06 -16.05
CA CYS A 341 15.16 -0.57 -15.96
C CYS A 341 14.19 0.02 -16.98
N LEU A 342 13.57 -0.87 -17.77
CA LEU A 342 12.54 -0.50 -18.74
C LEU A 342 11.29 0.05 -18.04
N THR A 343 10.70 1.10 -18.63
CA THR A 343 9.40 1.64 -18.18
C THR A 343 8.29 1.35 -19.22
N ILE A 344 7.06 1.59 -18.83
CA ILE A 344 5.89 1.43 -19.72
C ILE A 344 5.94 2.35 -20.95
N THR A 345 6.67 3.45 -20.90
CA THR A 345 6.87 4.35 -22.05
C THR A 345 7.79 3.74 -23.13
N GLY A 346 8.56 2.71 -22.78
CA GLY A 346 9.57 2.09 -23.64
C GLY A 346 10.96 2.71 -23.52
N ARG A 347 11.12 3.67 -22.60
CA ARG A 347 12.39 4.27 -22.22
C ARG A 347 12.92 3.62 -20.94
N SER A 348 14.21 3.71 -20.71
CA SER A 348 14.78 3.36 -19.40
C SER A 348 14.44 4.41 -18.34
N LEU A 349 14.54 4.04 -17.08
CA LEU A 349 14.31 4.97 -15.96
C LEU A 349 15.31 6.16 -16.02
N ALA A 350 16.57 5.91 -16.38
CA ALA A 350 17.57 6.97 -16.54
C ALA A 350 17.20 7.96 -17.64
N GLU A 351 16.70 7.47 -18.79
CA GLU A 351 16.22 8.34 -19.88
C GLU A 351 14.99 9.16 -19.48
N GLU A 352 14.08 8.59 -18.69
CA GLU A 352 12.91 9.30 -18.16
C GLU A 352 13.31 10.43 -17.20
N LEU A 353 14.41 10.25 -16.45
CA LEU A 353 14.92 11.21 -15.47
C LEU A 353 15.98 12.17 -16.04
N ALA A 354 16.29 12.12 -17.34
CA ALA A 354 17.39 12.89 -17.93
C ALA A 354 17.24 14.41 -17.70
N ASP A 355 16.03 14.93 -17.86
CA ASP A 355 15.75 16.37 -17.76
C ASP A 355 15.43 16.83 -16.32
N ILE A 356 15.41 15.92 -15.34
CA ILE A 356 15.18 16.26 -13.93
C ILE A 356 16.51 16.76 -13.31
N PRO A 357 16.50 17.91 -12.60
CA PRO A 357 17.69 18.39 -11.91
C PRO A 357 18.22 17.40 -10.86
N ALA A 358 19.54 17.28 -10.73
CA ALA A 358 20.17 16.40 -9.73
C ALA A 358 19.97 16.89 -8.29
N THR A 359 19.71 18.18 -8.09
CA THR A 359 19.48 18.80 -6.78
C THR A 359 18.02 19.24 -6.65
N PRO A 360 17.42 19.09 -5.45
CA PRO A 360 16.08 19.59 -5.22
C PRO A 360 16.03 21.13 -5.26
N PRO A 361 14.83 21.74 -5.46
CA PRO A 361 14.68 23.19 -5.38
C PRO A 361 15.23 23.76 -4.06
N PRO A 362 15.91 24.94 -4.07
CA PRO A 362 16.64 25.44 -2.90
C PRO A 362 15.72 25.90 -1.75
N ASP A 363 14.51 26.36 -2.05
CA ASP A 363 13.60 26.98 -1.08
C ASP A 363 12.56 25.97 -0.53
N GLN A 364 13.00 24.74 -0.22
CA GLN A 364 12.13 23.71 0.34
C GLN A 364 12.87 22.79 1.33
N ASP A 365 12.14 22.22 2.27
CA ASP A 365 12.65 21.30 3.29
C ASP A 365 12.04 19.90 3.20
N VAL A 366 11.20 19.66 2.20
CA VAL A 366 10.46 18.38 2.02
C VAL A 366 11.39 17.26 1.60
N ILE A 367 12.30 17.55 0.66
CA ILE A 367 13.31 16.61 0.14
C ILE A 367 14.69 17.08 0.59
N ARG A 368 15.35 16.28 1.39
CA ARG A 368 16.73 16.54 1.85
C ARG A 368 17.74 16.07 0.79
N PRO A 369 18.89 16.74 0.69
CA PRO A 369 19.96 16.28 -0.17
C PRO A 369 20.58 14.96 0.36
N ILE A 370 21.24 14.22 -0.52
CA ILE A 370 21.77 12.89 -0.22
C ILE A 370 22.88 12.89 0.85
N ASP A 371 23.63 13.98 0.93
CA ASP A 371 24.73 14.20 1.89
C ASP A 371 24.25 14.70 3.26
N ALA A 372 22.98 15.11 3.37
CA ALA A 372 22.35 15.54 4.62
C ALA A 372 20.93 14.95 4.78
N PRO A 373 20.79 13.61 4.77
CA PRO A 373 19.49 12.95 4.86
C PRO A 373 18.86 13.14 6.25
N LEU A 374 17.55 12.90 6.35
CA LEU A 374 16.87 12.86 7.66
C LEU A 374 17.38 11.71 8.52
N TYR A 375 17.58 10.54 7.91
CA TYR A 375 18.14 9.35 8.55
C TYR A 375 19.06 8.64 7.56
N ALA A 376 20.22 8.18 8.04
CA ALA A 376 21.24 7.56 7.21
C ALA A 376 20.83 6.20 6.62
N GLU A 377 19.85 5.54 7.20
CA GLU A 377 19.31 4.26 6.75
C GLU A 377 17.79 4.34 6.58
N GLY A 378 17.23 3.47 5.76
CA GLY A 378 15.79 3.34 5.56
C GLY A 378 15.04 2.96 6.84
N HIS A 379 13.74 3.20 6.82
CA HIS A 379 12.89 3.20 8.00
C HIS A 379 12.15 1.87 8.29
N LEU A 380 12.11 0.93 7.33
CA LEU A 380 11.43 -0.36 7.49
C LEU A 380 12.45 -1.44 7.87
N ALA A 381 12.54 -1.78 9.15
CA ALA A 381 13.43 -2.83 9.64
C ALA A 381 12.72 -4.19 9.69
N ILE A 382 13.43 -5.24 9.27
CA ILE A 382 12.97 -6.62 9.41
C ILE A 382 13.56 -7.20 10.71
N LEU A 383 12.69 -7.55 11.66
CA LEU A 383 13.07 -8.14 12.93
C LEU A 383 12.90 -9.65 12.88
N LYS A 384 13.80 -10.36 13.57
CA LYS A 384 13.76 -11.81 13.76
C LYS A 384 13.98 -12.16 15.24
N GLY A 385 13.60 -13.33 15.63
CA GLY A 385 13.75 -13.87 16.98
C GLY A 385 12.71 -14.96 17.23
N ASN A 386 12.61 -15.47 18.44
CA ASN A 386 11.67 -16.54 18.73
C ASN A 386 10.18 -16.12 18.60
N LEU A 387 9.89 -14.82 18.67
CA LEU A 387 8.54 -14.29 18.39
C LEU A 387 8.24 -14.15 16.89
N ALA A 388 9.26 -14.09 16.03
CA ALA A 388 9.13 -13.90 14.59
C ALA A 388 10.21 -14.69 13.84
N GLU A 389 10.09 -16.01 13.87
CA GLU A 389 11.06 -16.93 13.24
C GLU A 389 11.18 -16.67 11.72
N ASP A 390 10.04 -16.42 11.05
CA ASP A 390 9.96 -16.07 9.63
C ASP A 390 10.02 -14.56 9.37
N GLY A 391 10.12 -13.74 10.42
CA GLY A 391 10.28 -12.31 10.37
C GLY A 391 9.05 -11.49 10.79
N ALA A 392 9.31 -10.22 11.06
CA ALA A 392 8.33 -9.18 11.38
C ALA A 392 8.80 -7.84 10.81
N VAL A 393 7.91 -6.88 10.69
CA VAL A 393 8.18 -5.55 10.10
C VAL A 393 8.01 -4.47 11.15
N ALA A 394 9.06 -3.68 11.37
CA ALA A 394 9.02 -2.50 12.23
C ALA A 394 9.24 -1.21 11.44
N LYS A 395 8.54 -0.14 11.81
CA LYS A 395 8.82 1.22 11.34
C LYS A 395 9.61 1.97 12.41
N ILE A 396 10.83 2.38 12.09
CA ILE A 396 11.80 2.90 13.06
C ILE A 396 12.11 4.40 12.95
N THR A 397 11.53 5.10 11.97
CA THR A 397 11.76 6.56 11.80
C THR A 397 11.11 7.39 12.90
N GLY A 398 11.83 8.42 13.34
CA GLY A 398 11.35 9.39 14.31
C GLY A 398 11.30 8.88 15.74
N LEU A 399 11.80 7.67 16.02
CA LEU A 399 11.86 7.12 17.38
C LEU A 399 13.09 7.64 18.12
N LYS A 400 12.90 8.11 19.37
CA LYS A 400 14.01 8.46 20.28
C LYS A 400 14.73 7.21 20.81
N SER A 401 14.00 6.11 20.96
CA SER A 401 14.53 4.81 21.32
C SER A 401 13.97 3.76 20.35
N ALA A 402 14.86 2.98 19.75
CA ALA A 402 14.49 1.87 18.87
C ALA A 402 14.39 0.53 19.64
N SER A 403 14.43 0.55 20.97
CA SER A 403 14.37 -0.65 21.81
C SER A 403 13.50 -0.46 23.04
N ILE A 404 12.87 -1.56 23.47
CA ILE A 404 12.12 -1.67 24.73
C ILE A 404 12.24 -3.12 25.25
N THR A 405 12.34 -3.25 26.56
CA THR A 405 12.17 -4.53 27.25
C THR A 405 11.16 -4.32 28.37
N GLY A 406 10.09 -5.10 28.39
CA GLY A 406 9.03 -4.91 29.38
C GLY A 406 8.00 -6.04 29.41
N PRO A 407 7.04 -5.92 30.36
CA PRO A 407 6.01 -6.94 30.54
C PRO A 407 4.98 -6.91 29.41
N ALA A 408 4.58 -8.09 28.96
CA ALA A 408 3.54 -8.28 27.96
C ALA A 408 2.16 -7.93 28.53
N ARG A 409 1.37 -7.19 27.74
CA ARG A 409 -0.07 -6.96 27.94
C ARG A 409 -0.81 -7.57 26.75
N VAL A 410 -1.53 -8.67 26.99
CA VAL A 410 -2.00 -9.56 25.93
C VAL A 410 -3.47 -9.29 25.59
N PHE A 411 -3.75 -9.12 24.29
CA PHE A 411 -5.09 -8.85 23.73
C PHE A 411 -5.33 -9.72 22.50
N GLU A 412 -6.59 -10.12 22.29
CA GLU A 412 -7.00 -10.93 21.14
C GLU A 412 -7.90 -10.18 20.14
N ASP A 413 -8.17 -8.91 20.43
CA ASP A 413 -8.92 -7.98 19.57
C ASP A 413 -8.50 -6.52 19.83
N GLU A 414 -8.82 -5.66 18.84
CA GLU A 414 -8.47 -4.24 18.88
C GLU A 414 -9.26 -3.48 19.96
N GLN A 415 -10.53 -3.86 20.21
CA GLN A 415 -11.39 -3.14 21.13
C GLN A 415 -10.91 -3.30 22.58
N SER A 416 -10.57 -4.50 23.01
CA SER A 416 -10.03 -4.74 24.36
C SER A 416 -8.70 -4.00 24.59
N ALA A 417 -7.85 -3.92 23.56
CA ALA A 417 -6.63 -3.13 23.59
C ALA A 417 -6.94 -1.62 23.73
N MET A 418 -7.91 -1.12 22.97
CA MET A 418 -8.37 0.28 23.07
C MET A 418 -8.93 0.61 24.45
N ASP A 419 -9.76 -0.26 25.01
CA ASP A 419 -10.33 -0.08 26.33
C ASP A 419 -9.23 -0.02 27.42
N ALA A 420 -8.20 -0.87 27.30
CA ALA A 420 -7.04 -0.85 28.20
C ALA A 420 -6.23 0.45 28.09
N ILE A 421 -6.01 0.98 26.87
CA ILE A 421 -5.33 2.26 26.67
C ILE A 421 -6.15 3.40 27.28
N LEU A 422 -7.45 3.43 27.02
CA LEU A 422 -8.32 4.54 27.43
C LEU A 422 -8.66 4.52 28.92
N SER A 423 -8.57 3.38 29.62
CA SER A 423 -8.80 3.22 31.06
C SER A 423 -7.55 3.36 31.93
N ASP A 424 -6.43 3.86 31.39
CA ASP A 424 -5.14 3.96 32.10
C ASP A 424 -4.54 2.63 32.60
N SER A 425 -4.94 1.51 31.99
CA SER A 425 -4.40 0.20 32.34
C SER A 425 -3.02 -0.07 31.73
N ILE A 426 -2.64 0.67 30.67
CA ILE A 426 -1.35 0.58 30.00
C ILE A 426 -0.38 1.60 30.58
N ARG A 427 0.83 1.17 30.90
CA ARG A 427 1.87 1.96 31.56
C ARG A 427 3.11 2.12 30.69
N PRO A 428 3.92 3.19 30.91
CA PRO A 428 5.25 3.27 30.31
C PRO A 428 6.07 2.02 30.60
N GLY A 429 6.68 1.44 29.57
CA GLY A 429 7.47 0.22 29.64
C GLY A 429 6.72 -1.06 29.27
N ASP A 430 5.39 -1.03 29.17
CA ASP A 430 4.61 -2.20 28.73
C ASP A 430 4.87 -2.53 27.25
N VAL A 431 4.73 -3.82 26.90
CA VAL A 431 4.69 -4.31 25.52
C VAL A 431 3.31 -4.91 25.27
N MET A 432 2.49 -4.21 24.52
CA MET A 432 1.17 -4.70 24.11
C MET A 432 1.30 -5.75 23.01
N VAL A 433 0.62 -6.88 23.19
CA VAL A 433 0.61 -8.00 22.23
C VAL A 433 -0.82 -8.21 21.74
N LEU A 434 -1.07 -7.87 20.46
CA LEU A 434 -2.34 -8.12 19.81
C LEU A 434 -2.17 -9.31 18.87
N ARG A 435 -2.79 -10.43 19.19
CA ARG A 435 -2.62 -11.70 18.49
C ARG A 435 -3.91 -12.24 17.89
N TYR A 436 -3.81 -13.26 17.03
CA TYR A 436 -4.90 -13.83 16.25
C TYR A 436 -5.54 -12.80 15.30
N LEU A 437 -4.72 -11.88 14.79
CA LEU A 437 -5.07 -10.86 13.81
C LEU A 437 -4.30 -11.05 12.48
N GLY A 438 -3.58 -12.15 12.34
CA GLY A 438 -2.86 -12.53 11.13
C GLY A 438 -3.78 -12.95 9.98
N PRO A 439 -3.22 -13.34 8.82
CA PRO A 439 -3.98 -13.69 7.61
C PRO A 439 -5.09 -14.71 7.84
N LYS A 440 -4.87 -15.72 8.69
CA LYS A 440 -5.82 -16.80 8.96
C LYS A 440 -6.61 -16.60 10.25
N GLY A 441 -5.94 -16.19 11.32
CA GLY A 441 -6.54 -16.01 12.65
C GLY A 441 -7.48 -14.81 12.73
N GLY A 442 -7.08 -13.71 12.12
CA GLY A 442 -7.91 -12.53 11.83
C GLY A 442 -8.14 -12.40 10.33
N PRO A 443 -9.02 -13.20 9.70
CA PRO A 443 -9.11 -13.26 8.25
C PRO A 443 -9.19 -11.88 7.60
N GLY A 444 -8.29 -11.64 6.63
CA GLY A 444 -8.09 -10.31 6.06
C GLY A 444 -7.04 -9.47 6.78
N MET A 445 -6.41 -9.98 7.84
CA MET A 445 -5.26 -9.32 8.50
C MET A 445 -5.53 -7.82 8.73
N PRO A 446 -6.52 -7.45 9.58
CA PRO A 446 -7.00 -6.07 9.71
C PRO A 446 -5.89 -5.10 10.06
N GLU A 447 -5.92 -3.92 9.44
CA GLU A 447 -5.03 -2.82 9.81
C GLU A 447 -5.52 -2.15 11.10
N MET A 448 -4.57 -1.80 11.96
CA MET A 448 -4.84 -1.06 13.19
C MET A 448 -4.18 0.33 13.12
N LEU A 449 -4.95 1.36 13.42
CA LEU A 449 -4.49 2.74 13.61
C LEU A 449 -4.91 3.26 14.99
N SER A 450 -6.11 2.89 15.42
CA SER A 450 -6.70 3.40 16.65
C SER A 450 -5.84 3.17 17.90
N PRO A 451 -5.28 1.96 18.16
CA PRO A 451 -4.42 1.75 19.33
C PRO A 451 -3.17 2.63 19.33
N SER A 452 -2.46 2.71 18.18
CA SER A 452 -1.25 3.55 18.11
C SER A 452 -1.57 5.04 18.26
N SER A 453 -2.64 5.52 17.62
CA SER A 453 -3.09 6.91 17.75
C SER A 453 -3.57 7.24 19.17
N ALA A 454 -4.26 6.31 19.83
CA ALA A 454 -4.67 6.47 21.22
C ALA A 454 -3.47 6.54 22.17
N LEU A 455 -2.44 5.69 21.99
CA LEU A 455 -1.19 5.77 22.74
C LEU A 455 -0.51 7.13 22.56
N ILE A 456 -0.41 7.64 21.33
CA ILE A 456 0.12 8.98 21.05
C ILE A 456 -0.75 10.03 21.75
N GLY A 457 -2.07 9.95 21.55
CA GLY A 457 -3.05 10.82 22.18
C GLY A 457 -2.94 10.84 23.71
N ARG A 458 -2.46 9.78 24.35
CA ARG A 458 -2.22 9.71 25.81
C ARG A 458 -0.78 10.04 26.21
N GLY A 459 0.13 10.33 25.28
CA GLY A 459 1.54 10.61 25.56
C GLY A 459 2.37 9.35 25.85
N LEU A 460 1.91 8.18 25.42
CA LEU A 460 2.55 6.88 25.60
C LEU A 460 3.24 6.36 24.31
N GLY A 461 3.10 7.03 23.17
CA GLY A 461 3.53 6.53 21.86
C GLY A 461 5.01 6.14 21.73
N GLU A 462 5.90 6.76 22.53
CA GLU A 462 7.34 6.42 22.59
C GLU A 462 7.72 5.56 23.81
N LYS A 463 6.75 5.20 24.64
CA LYS A 463 7.01 4.56 25.95
C LYS A 463 6.44 3.16 26.07
N VAL A 464 5.68 2.73 25.05
CA VAL A 464 5.00 1.45 24.99
C VAL A 464 5.34 0.77 23.66
N GLY A 465 5.74 -0.50 23.71
CA GLY A 465 5.88 -1.33 22.51
C GLY A 465 4.52 -1.91 22.13
N LEU A 466 4.25 -2.05 20.82
CA LEU A 466 3.02 -2.66 20.33
C LEU A 466 3.34 -3.64 19.21
N ILE A 467 3.05 -4.93 19.44
CA ILE A 467 3.37 -6.01 18.52
C ILE A 467 2.12 -6.78 18.09
N THR A 468 2.10 -7.29 16.85
CA THR A 468 0.95 -8.03 16.31
C THR A 468 1.34 -8.96 15.15
N ASP A 469 0.61 -10.06 15.01
CA ASP A 469 0.58 -10.88 13.78
C ASP A 469 -0.33 -10.28 12.69
N GLY A 470 -1.08 -9.22 13.02
CA GLY A 470 -1.83 -8.37 12.10
C GLY A 470 -0.98 -7.27 11.45
N ARG A 471 -1.61 -6.15 11.09
CA ARG A 471 -0.97 -5.00 10.41
C ARG A 471 -1.23 -3.69 11.14
N PHE A 472 -0.30 -2.75 10.96
CA PHE A 472 -0.53 -1.36 11.30
C PHE A 472 -0.78 -0.53 10.03
N SER A 473 -1.64 0.48 10.16
CA SER A 473 -1.89 1.46 9.10
C SER A 473 -0.61 2.22 8.74
N GLY A 474 -0.49 2.65 7.49
CA GLY A 474 0.59 3.52 7.05
C GLY A 474 0.66 4.87 7.79
N GLY A 475 -0.44 5.28 8.43
CA GLY A 475 -0.52 6.46 9.31
C GLY A 475 -0.06 6.23 10.75
N SER A 476 0.25 4.99 11.14
CA SER A 476 0.71 4.67 12.49
C SER A 476 2.14 5.12 12.74
N TRP A 477 2.42 5.54 13.99
CA TRP A 477 3.72 5.95 14.47
C TRP A 477 3.96 5.44 15.90
N GLY A 478 5.22 5.12 16.24
CA GLY A 478 5.64 4.56 17.52
C GLY A 478 6.50 3.31 17.34
N LEU A 479 6.87 2.64 18.45
CA LEU A 479 7.59 1.37 18.41
C LEU A 479 6.60 0.23 18.10
N LEU A 480 6.32 0.06 16.82
CA LEU A 480 5.30 -0.83 16.29
C LEU A 480 5.93 -1.94 15.47
N VAL A 481 5.61 -3.20 15.77
CA VAL A 481 6.07 -4.37 15.03
C VAL A 481 4.87 -5.19 14.58
N GLY A 482 4.62 -5.21 13.29
CA GLY A 482 3.55 -5.98 12.67
C GLY A 482 4.06 -7.13 11.82
N HIS A 483 3.12 -7.85 11.20
CA HIS A 483 3.39 -8.98 10.29
C HIS A 483 4.21 -10.11 10.96
N ILE A 484 4.08 -10.28 12.28
CA ILE A 484 4.78 -11.35 13.00
C ILE A 484 4.41 -12.69 12.40
N THR A 485 5.43 -13.42 11.96
CA THR A 485 5.27 -14.73 11.31
C THR A 485 6.24 -15.75 11.92
N PRO A 486 5.75 -16.96 12.27
CA PRO A 486 4.38 -17.50 12.11
C PRO A 486 3.33 -16.80 12.97
N GLU A 487 2.09 -16.65 12.42
CA GLU A 487 0.98 -16.06 13.15
C GLU A 487 0.48 -16.94 14.31
N ALA A 488 -0.24 -16.34 15.26
CA ALA A 488 -0.77 -17.06 16.43
C ALA A 488 -1.71 -18.22 16.04
N TYR A 489 -2.52 -18.06 14.99
CA TYR A 489 -3.45 -19.09 14.53
C TYR A 489 -2.75 -20.35 14.00
N ASP A 490 -1.56 -20.20 13.45
CA ASP A 490 -0.72 -21.32 12.99
C ASP A 490 0.22 -21.87 14.09
N GLY A 491 0.08 -21.37 15.33
CA GLY A 491 0.87 -21.84 16.48
C GLY A 491 2.23 -21.17 16.60
N GLY A 492 2.43 -20.01 15.98
CA GLY A 492 3.61 -19.17 16.17
C GLY A 492 3.80 -18.81 17.66
N THR A 493 5.02 -18.50 18.06
CA THR A 493 5.37 -18.22 19.46
C THR A 493 4.55 -17.08 20.07
N ILE A 494 4.04 -16.14 19.25
CA ILE A 494 3.14 -15.08 19.71
C ILE A 494 1.84 -15.63 20.35
N ALA A 495 1.38 -16.84 19.95
CA ALA A 495 0.24 -17.52 20.57
C ALA A 495 0.52 -17.97 22.00
N LEU A 496 1.80 -18.16 22.35
CA LEU A 496 2.26 -18.71 23.63
C LEU A 496 2.54 -17.63 24.68
N VAL A 497 2.53 -16.35 24.28
CA VAL A 497 2.76 -15.22 25.19
C VAL A 497 1.67 -15.19 26.26
N GLN A 498 2.07 -15.04 27.53
CA GLN A 498 1.18 -14.86 28.66
C GLN A 498 1.31 -13.45 29.23
N GLU A 499 0.27 -12.99 29.92
CA GLU A 499 0.25 -11.70 30.60
C GLU A 499 1.43 -11.60 31.56
N GLY A 500 2.20 -10.51 31.46
CA GLY A 500 3.38 -10.26 32.31
C GLY A 500 4.68 -10.91 31.84
N ASP A 501 4.69 -11.73 30.80
CA ASP A 501 5.92 -12.25 30.20
C ASP A 501 6.84 -11.10 29.75
N THR A 502 8.15 -11.25 29.92
CA THR A 502 9.08 -10.21 29.47
C THR A 502 9.32 -10.35 27.96
N ILE A 503 9.14 -9.26 27.21
CA ILE A 503 9.42 -9.18 25.77
C ILE A 503 10.48 -8.11 25.54
N THR A 504 11.46 -8.42 24.68
CA THR A 504 12.45 -7.47 24.15
C THR A 504 12.18 -7.21 22.68
N ILE A 505 12.08 -5.94 22.32
CA ILE A 505 12.09 -5.44 20.95
C ILE A 505 13.34 -4.57 20.83
N ASP A 506 14.22 -4.87 19.88
CA ASP A 506 15.38 -4.04 19.56
C ASP A 506 15.53 -3.96 18.03
N ALA A 507 15.12 -2.85 17.48
CA ALA A 507 15.17 -2.62 16.04
C ALA A 507 16.61 -2.38 15.53
N THR A 508 17.54 -1.98 16.40
CA THR A 508 18.96 -1.81 16.05
C THR A 508 19.62 -3.16 15.84
N CYS A 509 19.37 -4.09 16.77
CA CYS A 509 19.85 -5.48 16.70
C CYS A 509 18.95 -6.37 15.84
N ARG A 510 17.83 -5.84 15.32
CA ARG A 510 16.82 -6.59 14.56
C ARG A 510 16.20 -7.73 15.35
N LEU A 511 16.00 -7.55 16.64
CA LEU A 511 15.56 -8.59 17.57
C LEU A 511 14.12 -8.34 18.01
N ILE A 512 13.33 -9.43 18.03
CA ILE A 512 12.05 -9.51 18.74
C ILE A 512 11.97 -10.82 19.49
N GLN A 513 12.01 -10.76 20.82
CA GLN A 513 12.27 -11.92 21.66
C GLN A 513 11.30 -12.00 22.83
N LEU A 514 10.69 -13.15 23.01
CA LEU A 514 10.01 -13.56 24.24
C LEU A 514 11.07 -14.15 25.19
N ASN A 515 11.30 -13.48 26.32
CA ASN A 515 12.32 -13.88 27.30
C ASN A 515 11.74 -14.90 28.29
N VAL A 516 11.40 -16.07 27.78
CA VAL A 516 10.92 -17.24 28.53
C VAL A 516 11.81 -18.41 28.21
N GLU A 517 12.10 -19.23 29.19
CA GLU A 517 12.95 -20.43 29.02
C GLU A 517 12.35 -21.40 27.98
N ASP A 518 13.20 -22.01 27.15
CA ASP A 518 12.78 -22.91 26.06
C ASP A 518 11.91 -24.06 26.57
N LYS A 519 12.25 -24.64 27.74
CA LYS A 519 11.45 -25.69 28.37
C LYS A 519 10.02 -25.27 28.68
N GLU A 520 9.83 -24.03 29.11
CA GLU A 520 8.49 -23.46 29.36
C GLU A 520 7.75 -23.19 28.05
N LEU A 521 8.45 -22.68 27.02
CA LEU A 521 7.87 -22.51 25.69
C LEU A 521 7.42 -23.85 25.10
N GLU A 522 8.22 -24.90 25.22
CA GLU A 522 7.84 -26.26 24.81
C GLU A 522 6.59 -26.76 25.55
N ARG A 523 6.52 -26.55 26.87
CA ARG A 523 5.34 -26.88 27.68
C ARG A 523 4.09 -26.14 27.21
N ARG A 524 4.20 -24.83 26.96
CA ARG A 524 3.09 -24.00 26.45
C ARG A 524 2.67 -24.46 25.05
N ARG A 525 3.63 -24.76 24.16
CA ARG A 525 3.38 -25.28 22.81
C ARG A 525 2.66 -26.62 22.83
N ALA A 526 3.03 -27.53 23.71
CA ALA A 526 2.35 -28.81 23.88
C ALA A 526 0.89 -28.66 24.38
N ALA A 527 0.61 -27.63 25.18
CA ALA A 527 -0.72 -27.33 25.70
C ALA A 527 -1.58 -26.51 24.72
N TRP A 528 -0.96 -25.78 23.78
CA TRP A 528 -1.70 -24.95 22.84
C TRP A 528 -2.58 -25.78 21.92
N ARG A 529 -3.74 -25.24 21.59
CA ARG A 529 -4.68 -25.81 20.61
C ARG A 529 -5.12 -24.71 19.65
N ARG A 530 -5.16 -25.04 18.36
CA ARG A 530 -5.64 -24.11 17.33
C ARG A 530 -7.08 -23.72 17.64
N PRO A 531 -7.41 -22.43 17.68
CA PRO A 531 -8.79 -21.97 17.84
C PRO A 531 -9.68 -22.41 16.67
N GLU A 532 -10.99 -22.49 16.92
CA GLU A 532 -11.96 -22.67 15.85
C GLU A 532 -11.92 -21.48 14.86
N PRO A 533 -12.14 -21.72 13.57
CA PRO A 533 -12.18 -20.65 12.59
C PRO A 533 -13.25 -19.61 12.92
N ARG A 534 -12.90 -18.34 12.93
CA ARG A 534 -13.86 -17.23 13.19
C ARG A 534 -15.00 -17.17 12.15
N TYR A 535 -14.72 -17.58 10.91
CA TYR A 535 -15.69 -17.60 9.80
C TYR A 535 -15.69 -18.97 9.13
N ARG A 536 -16.88 -19.52 8.89
CA ARG A 536 -17.05 -20.84 8.26
C ARG A 536 -17.49 -20.76 6.81
N THR A 537 -18.00 -19.60 6.37
CA THR A 537 -18.52 -19.35 5.01
C THR A 537 -18.16 -17.94 4.54
N GLY A 538 -18.35 -17.67 3.26
CA GLY A 538 -18.14 -16.35 2.67
C GLY A 538 -16.68 -16.06 2.31
N VAL A 539 -16.41 -14.81 1.94
CA VAL A 539 -15.11 -14.40 1.41
C VAL A 539 -14.00 -14.44 2.48
N LEU A 540 -14.32 -14.14 3.74
CA LEU A 540 -13.35 -14.22 4.84
C LEU A 540 -12.92 -15.66 5.12
N ALA A 541 -13.85 -16.63 5.06
CA ALA A 541 -13.53 -18.04 5.19
C ALA A 541 -12.67 -18.55 4.02
N LYS A 542 -12.97 -18.12 2.79
CA LYS A 542 -12.15 -18.41 1.61
C LYS A 542 -10.73 -17.87 1.80
N PHE A 543 -10.61 -16.62 2.20
CA PHE A 543 -9.33 -15.97 2.43
C PHE A 543 -8.51 -16.70 3.51
N ALA A 544 -9.08 -16.96 4.68
CA ALA A 544 -8.41 -17.69 5.78
C ALA A 544 -7.90 -19.07 5.34
N LYS A 545 -8.66 -19.77 4.49
CA LYS A 545 -8.30 -21.11 3.99
C LYS A 545 -7.14 -21.07 3.02
N LEU A 546 -7.04 -20.05 2.18
CA LEU A 546 -6.08 -19.97 1.07
C LEU A 546 -4.87 -19.08 1.37
N ALA A 547 -5.00 -18.14 2.31
CA ALA A 547 -3.97 -17.15 2.57
C ALA A 547 -2.62 -17.78 2.96
N ALA A 548 -1.58 -17.39 2.24
CA ALA A 548 -0.20 -17.65 2.60
C ALA A 548 0.20 -16.83 3.85
N PRO A 549 1.29 -17.19 4.55
CA PRO A 549 1.84 -16.38 5.64
C PRO A 549 2.13 -14.93 5.23
N ALA A 550 2.15 -14.01 6.20
CA ALA A 550 2.49 -12.61 5.95
C ALA A 550 3.90 -12.44 5.37
N SER A 551 4.86 -13.28 5.77
CA SER A 551 6.22 -13.34 5.19
C SER A 551 6.26 -13.70 3.70
N GLN A 552 5.14 -14.15 3.14
CA GLN A 552 4.95 -14.48 1.73
C GLN A 552 3.90 -13.58 1.04
N GLY A 553 3.48 -12.48 1.69
CA GLY A 553 2.55 -11.51 1.11
C GLY A 553 1.08 -11.76 1.38
N ALA A 554 0.69 -12.78 2.15
CA ALA A 554 -0.70 -13.14 2.46
C ALA A 554 -1.59 -13.25 1.21
N LEU A 555 -1.08 -13.87 0.15
CA LEU A 555 -1.81 -14.15 -1.10
C LEU A 555 -2.74 -15.36 -0.94
N THR A 556 -3.72 -15.47 -1.84
CA THR A 556 -4.68 -16.59 -1.91
C THR A 556 -4.48 -17.49 -3.14
N GLU A 557 -3.26 -17.55 -3.64
CA GLU A 557 -2.84 -18.41 -4.74
C GLU A 557 -1.75 -19.42 -4.32
#